data_3e7664c830b0c197880ddb2f166f1178
#
_entry.id   3e7664c830b0c197880ddb2f166f1178
#
_cell.length_a   1.000
_cell.length_b   1.000
_cell.length_c   1.000
_cell.angle_alpha   90.00
_cell.angle_beta   90.00
_cell.angle_gamma   90.00
#
_symmetry.space_group_name_H-M   'P 1'
#
loop_
_entity.id
_entity.type
_entity.pdbx_description
1 polymer ?
#
loop_
_entity_poly.entity_id
_entity_poly.type
_entity_poly.pdbx_seq_one_letter_code
_entity_poly.pdbx_strand_id
1 'polypeptide(L)'
;MALTRNFKQSVLERVERDPQFGKALLDEAATLFLGGDPETARIILRDLVNATIGFEQLAEMTEKPSKSLHRMLSPRGSPSMDNLAAIFGAVRHWLKVAFEVHTIEAA
;
A
#
# COMPACT_ATOMS: atom_id res chain seq x y z
N MET A 1 -21.24 -5.71 3.41
CA MET A 1 -21.05 -4.39 4.01
C MET A 1 -20.41 -4.45 5.37
N ALA A 2 -21.12 -5.02 6.34
CA ALA A 2 -20.57 -5.17 7.68
C ALA A 2 -19.24 -5.92 7.67
N LEU A 3 -19.14 -6.94 6.83
CA LEU A 3 -17.95 -7.77 6.73
C LEU A 3 -16.75 -6.98 6.21
N THR A 4 -16.94 -6.17 5.17
CA THR A 4 -15.88 -5.33 4.62
C THR A 4 -15.41 -4.30 5.64
N ARG A 5 -16.36 -3.72 6.35
CA ARG A 5 -16.07 -2.74 7.37
C ARG A 5 -15.28 -3.35 8.52
N ASN A 6 -15.67 -4.55 8.94
CA ASN A 6 -14.96 -5.28 9.99
C ASN A 6 -13.54 -5.64 9.55
N PHE A 7 -13.39 -5.99 8.30
CA PHE A 7 -12.06 -6.32 7.76
C PHE A 7 -11.13 -5.10 7.81
N LYS A 8 -11.61 -3.94 7.36
CA LYS A 8 -10.81 -2.71 7.40
C LYS A 8 -10.45 -2.33 8.83
N GLN A 9 -11.40 -2.45 9.73
CA GLN A 9 -11.17 -2.16 11.14
C GLN A 9 -10.13 -3.11 11.72
N SER A 10 -10.19 -4.38 11.37
CA SER A 10 -9.23 -5.38 11.84
C SER A 10 -7.82 -5.09 11.33
N VAL A 11 -7.67 -4.68 10.09
CA VAL A 11 -6.38 -4.31 9.52
C VAL A 11 -5.80 -3.12 10.26
N LEU A 12 -6.62 -2.09 10.48
CA LEU A 12 -6.20 -0.90 11.19
C LEU A 12 -5.69 -1.22 12.59
N GLU A 13 -6.48 -2.00 13.33
CA GLU A 13 -6.11 -2.39 14.68
C GLU A 13 -4.85 -3.24 14.71
N ARG A 14 -4.72 -4.15 13.75
CA ARG A 14 -3.57 -5.05 13.66
C ARG A 14 -2.28 -4.26 13.38
N VAL A 15 -2.35 -3.29 12.47
CA VAL A 15 -1.19 -2.47 12.14
C VAL A 15 -0.74 -1.64 13.35
N GLU A 16 -1.70 -1.12 14.10
CA GLU A 16 -1.37 -0.34 15.30
C GLU A 16 -0.66 -1.16 16.36
N ARG A 17 -1.08 -2.42 16.56
CA ARG A 17 -0.54 -3.28 17.60
C ARG A 17 0.73 -4.01 17.18
N ASP A 18 0.90 -4.23 15.88
CA ASP A 18 1.97 -5.08 15.37
C ASP A 18 2.64 -4.43 14.16
N PRO A 19 3.75 -3.71 14.38
CA PRO A 19 4.47 -3.07 13.28
C PRO A 19 4.93 -4.04 12.19
N GLN A 20 5.14 -5.30 12.53
CA GLN A 20 5.54 -6.30 11.55
C GLN A 20 4.43 -6.62 10.56
N PHE A 21 3.18 -6.42 10.98
CA PHE A 21 2.05 -6.65 10.09
C PHE A 21 2.01 -5.62 8.95
N GLY A 22 2.27 -4.35 9.25
CA GLY A 22 2.36 -3.31 8.23
C GLY A 22 3.48 -3.59 7.25
N LYS A 23 4.63 -3.99 7.76
CA LYS A 23 5.77 -4.38 6.94
C LYS A 23 5.42 -5.54 6.00
N ALA A 24 4.73 -6.56 6.54
CA ALA A 24 4.32 -7.72 5.75
C ALA A 24 3.33 -7.35 4.65
N LEU A 25 2.39 -6.44 4.93
CA LEU A 25 1.44 -5.98 3.93
C LEU A 25 2.13 -5.19 2.83
N LEU A 26 3.10 -4.37 3.19
CA LEU A 26 3.86 -3.62 2.20
C LEU A 26 4.66 -4.55 1.29
N ASP A 27 5.28 -5.56 1.87
CA ASP A 27 6.01 -6.57 1.13
C ASP A 27 5.09 -7.30 0.16
N GLU A 28 3.91 -7.69 0.61
CA GLU A 28 2.95 -8.40 -0.23
C GLU A 28 2.45 -7.53 -1.37
N ALA A 29 2.15 -6.26 -1.11
CA ALA A 29 1.72 -5.35 -2.16
C ALA A 29 2.78 -5.21 -3.24
N ALA A 30 4.04 -5.03 -2.86
CA ALA A 30 5.14 -4.91 -3.81
C ALA A 30 5.32 -6.21 -4.62
N THR A 31 5.25 -7.35 -3.93
CA THR A 31 5.38 -8.65 -4.57
C THR A 31 4.30 -8.88 -5.61
N LEU A 32 3.07 -8.51 -5.29
CA LEU A 32 1.95 -8.66 -6.22
C LEU A 32 2.06 -7.72 -7.42
N PHE A 33 2.51 -6.49 -7.22
CA PHE A 33 2.73 -5.58 -8.34
C PHE A 33 3.78 -6.14 -9.30
N LEU A 34 4.90 -6.58 -8.76
CA LEU A 34 5.98 -7.13 -9.57
C LEU A 34 5.63 -8.49 -10.15
N GLY A 35 4.76 -9.22 -9.50
CA GLY A 35 4.31 -10.53 -9.94
C GLY A 35 3.19 -10.52 -10.97
N GLY A 36 2.69 -9.34 -11.32
CA GLY A 36 1.69 -9.22 -12.37
C GLY A 36 0.25 -9.22 -11.91
N ASP A 37 -0.01 -8.99 -10.61
CA ASP A 37 -1.36 -8.85 -10.08
C ASP A 37 -1.54 -7.46 -9.46
N PRO A 38 -1.60 -6.41 -10.30
CA PRO A 38 -1.72 -5.05 -9.79
C PRO A 38 -3.07 -4.77 -9.13
N GLU A 39 -4.10 -5.49 -9.51
CA GLU A 39 -5.44 -5.27 -8.97
C GLU A 39 -5.50 -5.59 -7.48
N THR A 40 -5.04 -6.77 -7.09
CA THR A 40 -4.98 -7.15 -5.67
C THR A 40 -3.98 -6.27 -4.93
N ALA A 41 -2.86 -5.97 -5.56
CA ALA A 41 -1.83 -5.12 -4.96
C ALA A 41 -2.37 -3.74 -4.59
N ARG A 42 -3.18 -3.14 -5.47
CA ARG A 42 -3.76 -1.81 -5.19
C ARG A 42 -4.69 -1.85 -3.99
N ILE A 43 -5.47 -2.92 -3.85
CA ILE A 43 -6.37 -3.06 -2.70
C ILE A 43 -5.57 -3.11 -1.40
N ILE A 44 -4.54 -3.93 -1.36
CA ILE A 44 -3.70 -4.08 -0.18
C ILE A 44 -3.00 -2.75 0.14
N LEU A 45 -2.43 -2.11 -0.86
CA LEU A 45 -1.71 -0.85 -0.65
C LEU A 45 -2.64 0.25 -0.17
N ARG A 46 -3.85 0.32 -0.72
CA ARG A 46 -4.84 1.31 -0.28
C ARG A 46 -5.21 1.10 1.19
N ASP A 47 -5.46 -0.13 1.57
CA ASP A 47 -5.81 -0.43 2.96
C ASP A 47 -4.65 -0.14 3.90
N LEU A 48 -3.43 -0.42 3.47
CA LEU A 48 -2.24 -0.10 4.24
C LEU A 48 -2.06 1.41 4.40
N VAL A 49 -2.27 2.19 3.33
CA VAL A 49 -2.19 3.65 3.41
C VAL A 49 -3.21 4.17 4.43
N ASN A 50 -4.43 3.68 4.37
CA ASN A 50 -5.47 4.09 5.32
C ASN A 50 -5.12 3.72 6.76
N ALA A 51 -4.44 2.62 6.96
CA ALA A 51 -4.10 2.12 8.29
C ALA A 51 -2.82 2.75 8.85
N THR A 52 -2.06 3.45 8.05
CA THR A 52 -0.77 4.01 8.47
C THR A 52 -0.71 5.52 8.26
N ILE A 53 -0.18 5.93 7.14
CA ILE A 53 0.11 7.33 6.83
C ILE A 53 -1.16 8.16 6.57
N GLY A 54 -2.17 7.55 5.98
CA GLY A 54 -3.37 8.27 5.54
C GLY A 54 -3.14 9.02 4.24
N PHE A 55 -4.21 9.26 3.48
CA PHE A 55 -4.09 9.91 2.18
C PHE A 55 -3.70 11.39 2.25
N GLU A 56 -4.06 12.08 3.32
CA GLU A 56 -3.69 13.48 3.49
C GLU A 56 -2.18 13.64 3.62
N GLN A 57 -1.58 12.84 4.51
CA GLN A 57 -0.14 12.88 4.72
C GLN A 57 0.61 12.35 3.49
N LEU A 58 0.05 11.33 2.85
CA LEU A 58 0.62 10.79 1.62
C LEU A 58 0.68 11.87 0.54
N ALA A 59 -0.39 12.67 0.43
CA ALA A 59 -0.45 13.76 -0.53
C ALA A 59 0.66 14.78 -0.28
N GLU A 60 0.88 15.13 0.98
CA GLU A 60 1.96 16.06 1.34
C GLU A 60 3.32 15.49 0.98
N MET A 61 3.58 14.24 1.34
CA MET A 61 4.89 13.63 1.10
C MET A 61 5.21 13.42 -0.37
N THR A 62 4.20 13.13 -1.18
CA THR A 62 4.39 12.87 -2.60
C THR A 62 4.18 14.12 -3.47
N GLU A 63 3.71 15.21 -2.87
CA GLU A 63 3.36 16.43 -3.59
C GLU A 63 2.34 16.15 -4.70
N LYS A 64 1.39 15.29 -4.41
CA LYS A 64 0.31 14.93 -5.34
C LYS A 64 -1.03 15.15 -4.65
N PRO A 65 -2.07 15.55 -5.42
CA PRO A 65 -3.39 15.75 -4.82
C PRO A 65 -3.93 14.44 -4.22
N SER A 66 -4.52 14.55 -3.06
CA SER A 66 -5.12 13.39 -2.38
C SER A 66 -6.12 12.67 -3.28
N LYS A 67 -6.92 13.44 -4.01
CA LYS A 67 -7.91 12.90 -4.94
C LYS A 67 -7.28 12.03 -6.03
N SER A 68 -6.13 12.46 -6.54
CA SER A 68 -5.40 11.68 -7.55
C SER A 68 -4.87 10.37 -6.96
N LEU A 69 -4.38 10.42 -5.73
CA LEU A 69 -3.87 9.23 -5.05
C LEU A 69 -4.99 8.22 -4.80
N HIS A 70 -6.16 8.69 -4.39
CA HIS A 70 -7.32 7.81 -4.22
C HIS A 70 -7.67 7.12 -5.53
N ARG A 71 -7.63 7.87 -6.63
CA ARG A 71 -7.94 7.32 -7.95
C ARG A 71 -6.91 6.28 -8.37
N MET A 72 -5.64 6.57 -8.15
CA MET A 72 -4.55 5.64 -8.48
C MET A 72 -4.71 4.29 -7.80
N LEU A 73 -5.16 4.29 -6.56
CA LEU A 73 -5.30 3.06 -5.77
C LEU A 73 -6.74 2.53 -5.76
N SER A 74 -7.60 3.04 -6.63
CA SER A 74 -8.96 2.53 -6.79
C SER A 74 -8.94 1.23 -7.59
N PRO A 75 -10.05 0.48 -7.60
CA PRO A 75 -10.12 -0.76 -8.37
C PRO A 75 -9.82 -0.60 -9.86
N ARG A 76 -10.12 0.58 -10.42
CA ARG A 76 -9.88 0.86 -11.83
C ARG A 76 -8.66 1.74 -12.05
N GLY A 77 -7.88 1.95 -11.00
CA GLY A 77 -6.70 2.79 -11.09
C GLY A 77 -5.63 2.14 -11.95
N SER A 78 -4.83 3.00 -12.57
CA SER A 78 -3.70 2.52 -13.39
C SER A 78 -2.54 3.51 -13.19
N PRO A 79 -1.95 3.53 -12.01
CA PRO A 79 -0.86 4.47 -11.73
C PRO A 79 0.37 4.12 -12.55
N SER A 80 1.13 5.14 -12.93
CA SER A 80 2.41 4.93 -13.58
C SER A 80 3.41 4.32 -12.58
N MET A 81 4.49 3.77 -13.09
CA MET A 81 5.58 3.28 -12.25
C MET A 81 6.14 4.40 -11.36
N ASP A 82 6.27 5.60 -11.91
CA ASP A 82 6.78 6.73 -11.14
C ASP A 82 5.85 7.07 -9.98
N ASN A 83 4.55 7.06 -10.23
CA ASN A 83 3.57 7.33 -9.17
C ASN A 83 3.57 6.23 -8.12
N LEU A 84 3.67 4.97 -8.54
CA LEU A 84 3.79 3.87 -7.60
C LEU A 84 5.05 3.98 -6.76
N ALA A 85 6.16 4.33 -7.39
CA ALA A 85 7.42 4.50 -6.68
C ALA A 85 7.30 5.57 -5.60
N ALA A 86 6.61 6.67 -5.90
CA ALA A 86 6.38 7.73 -4.94
C ALA A 86 5.54 7.24 -3.76
N ILE A 87 4.49 6.49 -4.04
CA ILE A 87 3.62 5.97 -2.99
C ILE A 87 4.37 4.97 -2.10
N PHE A 88 5.04 4.01 -2.72
CA PHE A 88 5.81 3.02 -1.97
C PHE A 88 6.92 3.70 -1.16
N GLY A 89 7.58 4.70 -1.75
CA GLY A 89 8.62 5.43 -1.06
C GLY A 89 8.14 6.13 0.19
N ALA A 90 6.96 6.75 0.13
CA ALA A 90 6.37 7.43 1.27
C ALA A 90 5.95 6.44 2.36
N VAL A 91 5.32 5.34 1.98
CA VAL A 91 4.86 4.34 2.95
C VAL A 91 6.03 3.64 3.63
N ARG A 92 7.06 3.27 2.86
CA ARG A 92 8.24 2.63 3.47
C ARG A 92 8.94 3.58 4.42
N HIS A 93 9.01 4.87 4.07
CA HIS A 93 9.62 5.88 4.94
C HIS A 93 8.84 5.98 6.25
N TRP A 94 7.52 6.03 6.17
CA TRP A 94 6.64 6.08 7.34
C TRP A 94 6.86 4.86 8.24
N LEU A 95 6.97 3.67 7.64
CA LEU A 95 7.15 2.42 8.39
C LEU A 95 8.60 2.20 8.80
N LYS A 96 9.53 3.04 8.35
CA LYS A 96 10.95 2.94 8.65
C LYS A 96 11.54 1.60 8.18
N VAL A 97 11.18 1.23 6.96
CA VAL A 97 11.69 0.01 6.33
C VAL A 97 12.29 0.34 4.98
N ALA A 98 12.98 -0.62 4.39
CA ALA A 98 13.52 -0.50 3.04
C ALA A 98 13.13 -1.75 2.26
N PHE A 99 13.09 -1.62 0.93
CA PHE A 99 12.84 -2.76 0.07
C PHE A 99 14.16 -3.39 -0.34
N GLU A 100 14.14 -4.70 -0.39
CA GLU A 100 15.23 -5.48 -0.94
C GLU A 100 14.58 -6.60 -1.75
N VAL A 101 14.75 -6.55 -3.06
CA VAL A 101 14.04 -7.45 -3.96
C VAL A 101 14.98 -8.55 -4.45
N HIS A 102 14.55 -9.78 -4.35
CA HIS A 102 15.30 -10.93 -4.82
C HIS A 102 14.43 -11.75 -5.75
N THR A 103 14.96 -12.09 -6.91
CA THR A 103 14.27 -13.02 -7.79
C THR A 103 14.58 -14.43 -7.33
N ILE A 104 13.57 -15.28 -7.40
CA ILE A 104 13.69 -16.69 -7.07
C ILE A 104 13.20 -17.50 -8.26
N GLU A 105 13.57 -18.76 -8.30
CA GLU A 105 13.09 -19.64 -9.35
C GLU A 105 11.60 -19.93 -9.12
N ALA A 106 10.82 -19.86 -10.18
CA ALA A 106 9.40 -20.20 -10.12
C ALA A 106 9.25 -21.71 -10.23
N ALA A 107 8.24 -22.24 -9.53
CA ALA A 107 7.98 -23.69 -9.52
C ALA A 107 7.47 -24.19 -10.87
#